data_4393a1527b15c68bf47453638b528f16
#
_entry.id   4393a1527b15c68bf47453638b528f16
#
_cell.length_a   1.000
_cell.length_b   1.000
_cell.length_c   1.000
_cell.angle_alpha   90.00
_cell.angle_beta   90.00
_cell.angle_gamma   90.00
#
_symmetry.space_group_name_H-M   'P 1'
#
loop_
_entity.id
_entity.type
_entity.pdbx_description
1 polymer ?
#
loop_
_entity_poly.entity_id
_entity_poly.type
_entity_poly.pdbx_seq_one_letter_code
_entity_poly.pdbx_strand_id
1 'polypeptide(L)'
;MNTFIIKVPNMNGYGQTTEGMPYLQYGTMLQGRYVIDHVIGSGGFGVTYQAWDYVLNCPVAIKEYFPKDVAGRRPGETVMSVYTDQAGYEFSRGINRFLQEAQELARFNQSPGIVSVFDFFSENNTAYMVMEYLEGCTLKQYLSMNGEKVDLQTGMYIINNLLPALQQVHQGGLIHRDISPDNIFICTDSSIKLLDFGAAKETVDLKDQTVSVILKHGFAPPEQYMSKAQFGPWTDIYALGATVYRMFTGIMPMESVGRMVTDTLPQPRFLNPEIPQYINDAIMKAMAVKVEDRFHSVEDFQKALNGEEQDDTKKMIRKIVIICAPILCAAILVCVLIGVLGNDRKKPNTNKGNETSYLAKEKETTTEAVAAQEETTTEEKSKSENKPKENNTNTQTVGAQALPMPAEDSAPIYV
;
A
#
# COMPACT_ATOMS: atom_id res chain seq x y z
N MET A 1 -29.45 -17.60 0.92
CA MET A 1 -28.20 -16.84 1.08
C MET A 1 -28.57 -15.38 1.26
N ASN A 2 -28.29 -14.78 2.42
CA ASN A 2 -28.50 -13.34 2.56
C ASN A 2 -27.41 -12.64 1.75
N THR A 3 -27.78 -12.04 0.64
CA THR A 3 -26.86 -11.23 -0.17
C THR A 3 -26.50 -10.00 0.65
N PHE A 4 -25.22 -9.84 0.99
CA PHE A 4 -24.72 -8.65 1.64
C PHE A 4 -24.73 -7.51 0.63
N ILE A 5 -25.42 -6.41 0.93
CA ILE A 5 -25.56 -5.27 0.03
C ILE A 5 -24.92 -4.06 0.70
N ILE A 6 -23.92 -3.47 0.05
CA ILE A 6 -23.36 -2.18 0.43
C ILE A 6 -24.29 -1.09 -0.12
N LYS A 7 -24.80 -0.22 0.74
CA LYS A 7 -25.57 0.95 0.29
C LYS A 7 -24.62 1.99 -0.26
N VAL A 8 -24.60 2.15 -1.56
CA VAL A 8 -23.81 3.16 -2.27
C VAL A 8 -24.75 4.27 -2.73
N PRO A 9 -24.46 5.53 -2.42
CA PRO A 9 -25.26 6.64 -2.95
C PRO A 9 -25.07 6.70 -4.47
N ASN A 10 -26.16 6.98 -5.18
CA ASN A 10 -26.09 7.26 -6.61
C ASN A 10 -25.47 8.64 -6.80
N MET A 11 -24.19 8.68 -7.16
CA MET A 11 -23.44 9.90 -7.44
C MET A 11 -23.60 10.38 -8.88
N ASN A 12 -24.45 9.72 -9.68
CA ASN A 12 -24.72 10.07 -11.05
C ASN A 12 -25.60 11.33 -11.13
N GLY A 13 -25.05 12.46 -11.45
CA GLY A 13 -25.83 13.67 -11.68
C GLY A 13 -25.12 15.00 -11.49
N TYR A 14 -23.92 15.01 -11.01
CA TYR A 14 -23.13 16.23 -10.83
C TYR A 14 -22.00 16.32 -11.85
N GLY A 15 -22.35 16.31 -13.15
CA GLY A 15 -21.40 16.65 -14.20
C GLY A 15 -20.90 18.07 -14.00
N GLN A 16 -19.58 18.26 -13.90
CA GLN A 16 -19.01 19.61 -13.87
C GLN A 16 -19.27 20.26 -15.24
N THR A 17 -19.80 21.47 -15.23
CA THR A 17 -19.87 22.28 -16.45
C THR A 17 -18.45 22.52 -16.97
N THR A 18 -18.17 22.11 -18.20
CA THR A 18 -16.86 22.25 -18.84
C THR A 18 -16.64 23.62 -19.43
N GLU A 19 -17.62 24.55 -19.35
CA GLU A 19 -17.50 25.90 -19.85
C GLU A 19 -16.31 26.63 -19.24
N GLY A 20 -15.42 27.10 -20.10
CA GLY A 20 -14.19 27.77 -19.68
C GLY A 20 -13.05 26.86 -19.24
N MET A 21 -13.27 25.54 -19.16
CA MET A 21 -12.24 24.57 -18.84
C MET A 21 -11.55 24.01 -20.10
N PRO A 22 -10.29 23.55 -19.99
CA PRO A 22 -9.54 23.00 -21.14
C PRO A 22 -9.93 21.55 -21.44
N TYR A 23 -11.20 21.16 -21.20
CA TYR A 23 -11.69 19.80 -21.40
C TYR A 23 -12.57 19.72 -22.64
N LEU A 24 -12.79 18.50 -23.15
CA LEU A 24 -13.72 18.27 -24.25
C LEU A 24 -15.11 18.71 -23.84
N GLN A 25 -15.78 19.42 -24.76
CA GLN A 25 -17.12 19.93 -24.50
C GLN A 25 -18.19 18.88 -24.79
N TYR A 26 -19.35 19.06 -24.16
CA TYR A 26 -20.53 18.26 -24.44
C TYR A 26 -20.79 18.19 -25.97
N GLY A 27 -21.11 17.00 -26.47
CA GLY A 27 -21.37 16.76 -27.87
C GLY A 27 -20.12 16.58 -28.77
N THR A 28 -18.90 16.67 -28.18
CA THR A 28 -17.68 16.35 -28.94
C THR A 28 -17.71 14.88 -29.34
N MET A 29 -17.52 14.60 -30.63
CA MET A 29 -17.51 13.26 -31.18
C MET A 29 -16.07 12.78 -31.35
N LEU A 30 -15.77 11.59 -30.83
CA LEU A 30 -14.49 10.89 -30.99
C LEU A 30 -14.70 9.64 -31.85
N GLN A 31 -13.77 9.38 -32.79
CA GLN A 31 -13.79 8.26 -33.74
C GLN A 31 -15.10 8.09 -34.51
N GLY A 32 -15.93 9.18 -34.64
CA GLY A 32 -17.26 9.07 -35.23
C GLY A 32 -18.22 8.11 -34.50
N ARG A 33 -17.92 7.74 -33.29
CA ARG A 33 -18.62 6.70 -32.50
C ARG A 33 -19.02 7.16 -31.12
N TYR A 34 -18.12 7.82 -30.38
CA TYR A 34 -18.32 8.18 -28.99
C TYR A 34 -18.65 9.65 -28.87
N VAL A 35 -19.73 9.99 -28.19
CA VAL A 35 -20.12 11.38 -27.94
C VAL A 35 -19.92 11.71 -26.48
N ILE A 36 -19.08 12.70 -26.20
CA ILE A 36 -18.80 13.20 -24.85
C ILE A 36 -20.06 13.80 -24.24
N ASP A 37 -20.38 13.39 -23.03
CA ASP A 37 -21.46 13.98 -22.24
C ASP A 37 -20.88 15.00 -21.24
N HIS A 38 -20.18 14.57 -20.19
CA HIS A 38 -19.59 15.44 -19.20
C HIS A 38 -18.34 14.82 -18.55
N VAL A 39 -17.59 15.64 -17.80
CA VAL A 39 -16.43 15.19 -17.02
C VAL A 39 -16.94 14.49 -15.74
N ILE A 40 -16.48 13.26 -15.50
CA ILE A 40 -16.75 12.49 -14.28
C ILE A 40 -15.53 12.42 -13.36
N GLY A 41 -14.34 12.80 -13.84
CA GLY A 41 -13.13 12.82 -13.04
C GLY A 41 -11.99 13.57 -13.72
N SER A 42 -11.10 14.18 -12.93
CA SER A 42 -9.87 14.78 -13.46
C SER A 42 -8.73 14.66 -12.45
N GLY A 43 -7.55 14.26 -12.92
CA GLY A 43 -6.34 14.10 -12.12
C GLY A 43 -5.12 14.79 -12.74
N GLY A 44 -3.93 14.52 -12.22
CA GLY A 44 -2.68 15.10 -12.71
C GLY A 44 -2.30 14.64 -14.13
N PHE A 45 -2.73 13.43 -14.52
CA PHE A 45 -2.32 12.79 -15.77
C PHE A 45 -3.46 12.54 -16.75
N GLY A 46 -4.71 12.78 -16.34
CA GLY A 46 -5.85 12.46 -17.19
C GLY A 46 -7.15 13.11 -16.79
N VAL A 47 -8.09 13.08 -17.69
CA VAL A 47 -9.48 13.48 -17.52
C VAL A 47 -10.35 12.31 -17.93
N THR A 48 -11.38 12.00 -17.14
CA THR A 48 -12.34 10.95 -17.45
C THR A 48 -13.69 11.58 -17.71
N TYR A 49 -14.28 11.17 -18.82
CA TYR A 49 -15.59 11.65 -19.30
C TYR A 49 -16.60 10.52 -19.24
N GLN A 50 -17.84 10.82 -18.92
CA GLN A 50 -18.97 10.02 -19.39
C GLN A 50 -19.17 10.30 -20.86
N ALA A 51 -19.43 9.27 -21.64
CA ALA A 51 -19.73 9.37 -23.07
C ALA A 51 -20.77 8.33 -23.47
N TRP A 52 -21.34 8.51 -24.66
CA TRP A 52 -22.28 7.56 -25.26
C TRP A 52 -21.65 6.87 -26.46
N ASP A 53 -21.66 5.55 -26.47
CA ASP A 53 -21.28 4.74 -27.62
C ASP A 53 -22.49 4.52 -28.53
N TYR A 54 -22.51 5.17 -29.69
CA TYR A 54 -23.62 5.05 -30.64
C TYR A 54 -23.68 3.72 -31.39
N VAL A 55 -22.60 2.94 -31.39
CA VAL A 55 -22.56 1.61 -32.00
C VAL A 55 -23.14 0.57 -31.06
N LEU A 56 -22.72 0.59 -29.80
CA LEU A 56 -23.21 -0.34 -28.78
C LEU A 56 -24.48 0.15 -28.08
N ASN A 57 -24.85 1.42 -28.31
CA ASN A 57 -26.00 2.09 -27.69
C ASN A 57 -26.01 2.01 -26.16
N CYS A 58 -24.87 2.33 -25.54
CA CYS A 58 -24.68 2.30 -24.10
C CYS A 58 -23.75 3.40 -23.60
N PRO A 59 -23.82 3.77 -22.29
CA PRO A 59 -22.86 4.68 -21.70
C PRO A 59 -21.50 4.00 -21.57
N VAL A 60 -20.43 4.79 -21.73
CA VAL A 60 -19.03 4.41 -21.56
C VAL A 60 -18.28 5.47 -20.76
N ALA A 61 -17.20 5.09 -20.09
CA ALA A 61 -16.23 6.03 -19.54
C ALA A 61 -15.05 6.18 -20.49
N ILE A 62 -14.64 7.41 -20.79
CA ILE A 62 -13.50 7.68 -21.65
C ILE A 62 -12.45 8.44 -20.86
N LYS A 63 -11.31 7.79 -20.62
CA LYS A 63 -10.13 8.40 -20.01
C LYS A 63 -9.25 8.99 -21.11
N GLU A 64 -8.94 10.28 -20.99
CA GLU A 64 -8.04 11.01 -21.88
C GLU A 64 -6.68 11.17 -21.19
N TYR A 65 -5.59 10.92 -21.90
CA TYR A 65 -4.25 11.29 -21.43
C TYR A 65 -4.10 12.82 -21.46
N PHE A 66 -4.05 13.44 -20.29
CA PHE A 66 -4.06 14.89 -20.12
C PHE A 66 -3.06 15.32 -19.02
N PRO A 67 -1.74 15.26 -19.28
CA PRO A 67 -0.72 15.67 -18.31
C PRO A 67 -0.62 17.19 -18.25
N LYS A 68 -1.26 17.82 -17.27
CA LYS A 68 -1.42 19.26 -17.12
C LYS A 68 -0.11 20.05 -17.05
N ASP A 69 0.96 19.40 -16.63
CA ASP A 69 2.28 20.02 -16.46
C ASP A 69 3.04 20.19 -17.79
N VAL A 70 2.73 19.38 -18.80
CA VAL A 70 3.46 19.36 -20.08
C VAL A 70 2.62 19.71 -21.30
N ALA A 71 1.27 19.57 -21.20
CA ALA A 71 0.35 19.80 -22.29
C ALA A 71 -1.01 20.33 -21.81
N GLY A 72 -1.74 20.96 -22.72
CA GLY A 72 -3.09 21.46 -22.46
C GLY A 72 -3.78 21.83 -23.75
N ARG A 73 -5.02 22.30 -23.65
CA ARG A 73 -5.80 22.86 -24.76
C ARG A 73 -6.47 24.14 -24.33
N ARG A 74 -6.83 24.97 -25.29
CA ARG A 74 -7.65 26.15 -25.01
C ARG A 74 -9.11 25.71 -24.81
N PRO A 75 -9.87 26.45 -24.00
CA PRO A 75 -11.30 26.22 -23.90
C PRO A 75 -12.00 26.22 -25.24
N GLY A 76 -12.82 25.19 -25.53
CA GLY A 76 -13.53 25.04 -26.80
C GLY A 76 -12.74 24.38 -27.93
N GLU A 77 -11.43 24.20 -27.79
CA GLU A 77 -10.62 23.40 -28.73
C GLU A 77 -10.66 21.93 -28.37
N THR A 78 -10.42 21.03 -29.34
CA THR A 78 -10.31 19.58 -29.11
C THR A 78 -8.87 19.13 -29.14
N VAL A 79 -8.00 19.81 -29.90
CA VAL A 79 -6.61 19.39 -30.13
C VAL A 79 -5.72 19.78 -28.97
N MET A 80 -4.93 18.80 -28.46
CA MET A 80 -3.93 19.01 -27.43
C MET A 80 -2.69 19.73 -27.97
N SER A 81 -2.15 20.67 -27.19
CA SER A 81 -0.92 21.40 -27.50
C SER A 81 0.09 21.21 -26.38
N VAL A 82 1.33 20.90 -26.72
CA VAL A 82 2.45 20.81 -25.78
C VAL A 82 3.02 22.19 -25.51
N TYR A 83 3.52 22.42 -24.29
CA TYR A 83 3.97 23.75 -23.90
C TYR A 83 5.38 24.10 -24.41
N THR A 84 6.25 23.11 -24.60
CA THR A 84 7.62 23.29 -25.08
C THR A 84 8.06 22.09 -25.92
N ASP A 85 9.10 22.25 -26.74
CA ASP A 85 9.66 21.15 -27.56
C ASP A 85 10.16 19.99 -26.69
N GLN A 86 10.77 20.28 -25.54
CA GLN A 86 11.21 19.26 -24.58
C GLN A 86 10.01 18.50 -24.00
N ALA A 87 8.93 19.19 -23.63
CA ALA A 87 7.69 18.58 -23.18
C ALA A 87 7.07 17.68 -24.26
N GLY A 88 7.30 17.96 -25.55
CA GLY A 88 6.84 17.14 -26.67
C GLY A 88 7.37 15.72 -26.66
N TYR A 89 8.64 15.52 -26.30
CA TYR A 89 9.22 14.18 -26.15
C TYR A 89 8.60 13.40 -24.97
N GLU A 90 8.47 14.05 -23.81
CA GLU A 90 7.86 13.46 -22.62
C GLU A 90 6.38 13.13 -22.88
N PHE A 91 5.66 14.03 -23.52
CA PHE A 91 4.26 13.85 -23.89
C PHE A 91 4.04 12.67 -24.83
N SER A 92 4.87 12.54 -25.88
CA SER A 92 4.80 11.43 -26.82
C SER A 92 5.12 10.08 -26.16
N ARG A 93 6.09 10.06 -25.25
CA ARG A 93 6.38 8.87 -24.43
C ARG A 93 5.18 8.51 -23.53
N GLY A 94 4.56 9.51 -22.93
CA GLY A 94 3.37 9.32 -22.09
C GLY A 94 2.18 8.76 -22.86
N ILE A 95 1.92 9.23 -24.09
CA ILE A 95 0.88 8.66 -24.99
C ILE A 95 1.13 7.16 -25.21
N ASN A 96 2.36 6.77 -25.58
CA ASN A 96 2.68 5.38 -25.86
C ASN A 96 2.45 4.48 -24.63
N ARG A 97 2.80 4.96 -23.44
CA ARG A 97 2.58 4.24 -22.18
C ARG A 97 1.12 4.12 -21.83
N PHE A 98 0.37 5.19 -21.99
CA PHE A 98 -1.08 5.20 -21.78
C PHE A 98 -1.79 4.16 -22.66
N LEU A 99 -1.41 4.08 -23.95
CA LEU A 99 -1.93 3.07 -24.87
C LEU A 99 -1.48 1.66 -24.50
N GLN A 100 -0.24 1.49 -24.04
CA GLN A 100 0.24 0.20 -23.53
C GLN A 100 -0.53 -0.24 -22.27
N GLU A 101 -0.77 0.67 -21.32
CA GLU A 101 -1.60 0.41 -20.13
C GLU A 101 -2.99 -0.07 -20.53
N ALA A 102 -3.64 0.62 -21.49
CA ALA A 102 -4.95 0.21 -22.01
C ALA A 102 -4.91 -1.19 -22.63
N GLN A 103 -3.86 -1.52 -23.39
CA GLN A 103 -3.67 -2.83 -24.00
C GLN A 103 -3.45 -3.93 -22.94
N GLU A 104 -2.70 -3.65 -21.89
CA GLU A 104 -2.47 -4.58 -20.78
C GLU A 104 -3.74 -4.82 -19.98
N LEU A 105 -4.51 -3.77 -19.67
CA LEU A 105 -5.81 -3.86 -19.02
C LEU A 105 -6.83 -4.69 -19.82
N ALA A 106 -6.89 -4.49 -21.14
CA ALA A 106 -7.80 -5.22 -22.02
C ALA A 106 -7.64 -6.75 -21.93
N ARG A 107 -6.47 -7.24 -21.50
CA ARG A 107 -6.24 -8.69 -21.27
C ARG A 107 -7.10 -9.24 -20.13
N PHE A 108 -7.61 -8.40 -19.25
CA PHE A 108 -8.39 -8.77 -18.07
C PHE A 108 -9.89 -8.49 -18.22
N ASN A 109 -10.40 -8.19 -19.43
CA ASN A 109 -11.80 -7.87 -19.68
C ASN A 109 -12.80 -8.94 -19.23
N GLN A 110 -12.35 -10.17 -18.99
CA GLN A 110 -13.20 -11.24 -18.46
C GLN A 110 -13.15 -11.34 -16.93
N SER A 111 -12.38 -10.50 -16.25
CA SER A 111 -12.27 -10.48 -14.80
C SER A 111 -13.35 -9.56 -14.20
N PRO A 112 -14.32 -10.09 -13.44
CA PRO A 112 -15.43 -9.28 -12.93
C PRO A 112 -14.99 -8.20 -11.94
N GLY A 113 -13.81 -8.35 -11.31
CA GLY A 113 -13.26 -7.40 -10.35
C GLY A 113 -12.31 -6.36 -10.93
N ILE A 114 -12.16 -6.30 -12.26
CA ILE A 114 -11.32 -5.31 -12.95
C ILE A 114 -12.20 -4.53 -13.93
N VAL A 115 -11.92 -3.22 -14.07
CA VAL A 115 -12.62 -2.39 -15.06
C VAL A 115 -12.32 -2.90 -16.47
N SER A 116 -13.35 -3.06 -17.31
CA SER A 116 -13.19 -3.55 -18.68
C SER A 116 -12.82 -2.41 -19.63
N VAL A 117 -11.82 -2.65 -20.49
CA VAL A 117 -11.41 -1.73 -21.57
C VAL A 117 -12.02 -2.20 -22.89
N PHE A 118 -12.84 -1.36 -23.51
CA PHE A 118 -13.52 -1.69 -24.75
C PHE A 118 -12.76 -1.27 -25.99
N ASP A 119 -12.03 -0.14 -25.90
CA ASP A 119 -11.29 0.43 -27.02
C ASP A 119 -10.17 1.35 -26.52
N PHE A 120 -9.18 1.64 -27.36
CA PHE A 120 -8.17 2.65 -27.11
C PHE A 120 -7.60 3.17 -28.44
N PHE A 121 -7.39 4.48 -28.54
CA PHE A 121 -6.97 5.11 -29.79
C PHE A 121 -6.26 6.45 -29.55
N SER A 122 -5.62 6.97 -30.60
CA SER A 122 -5.05 8.31 -30.62
C SER A 122 -5.88 9.21 -31.52
N GLU A 123 -6.27 10.38 -31.01
CA GLU A 123 -7.00 11.44 -31.71
C GLU A 123 -6.70 12.78 -31.02
N ASN A 124 -6.95 13.91 -31.66
CA ASN A 124 -6.78 15.24 -31.08
C ASN A 124 -5.37 15.49 -30.49
N ASN A 125 -4.34 14.87 -31.04
CA ASN A 125 -2.96 14.92 -30.57
C ASN A 125 -2.77 14.39 -29.13
N THR A 126 -3.64 13.46 -28.69
CA THR A 126 -3.54 12.75 -27.42
C THR A 126 -4.00 11.30 -27.58
N ALA A 127 -4.24 10.59 -26.46
CA ALA A 127 -4.74 9.23 -26.45
C ALA A 127 -5.98 9.10 -25.55
N TYR A 128 -6.84 8.18 -25.92
CA TYR A 128 -8.08 7.86 -25.23
C TYR A 128 -8.16 6.37 -24.93
N MET A 129 -8.74 6.03 -23.77
CA MET A 129 -9.10 4.68 -23.36
C MET A 129 -10.59 4.65 -23.06
N VAL A 130 -11.33 3.79 -23.75
CA VAL A 130 -12.77 3.61 -23.56
C VAL A 130 -13.01 2.43 -22.66
N MET A 131 -13.71 2.62 -21.57
CA MET A 131 -13.94 1.64 -20.52
C MET A 131 -15.44 1.49 -20.23
N GLU A 132 -15.77 0.42 -19.51
CA GLU A 132 -17.11 0.27 -18.93
C GLU A 132 -17.43 1.48 -18.03
N TYR A 133 -18.66 1.99 -18.18
CA TYR A 133 -19.17 3.02 -17.27
C TYR A 133 -19.70 2.37 -16.01
N LEU A 134 -19.13 2.76 -14.87
CA LEU A 134 -19.48 2.21 -13.57
C LEU A 134 -20.38 3.18 -12.81
N GLU A 135 -21.49 2.69 -12.28
CA GLU A 135 -22.37 3.44 -11.38
C GLU A 135 -22.01 3.14 -9.93
N GLY A 136 -21.69 4.17 -9.16
CA GLY A 136 -21.29 3.99 -7.75
C GLY A 136 -20.38 5.10 -7.27
N CYS A 137 -19.40 4.73 -6.43
CA CYS A 137 -18.38 5.66 -5.94
C CYS A 137 -17.06 4.94 -5.64
N THR A 138 -15.97 5.69 -5.56
CA THR A 138 -14.69 5.16 -5.09
C THR A 138 -14.75 4.84 -3.61
N LEU A 139 -13.87 3.93 -3.13
CA LEU A 139 -13.73 3.64 -1.71
C LEU A 139 -13.39 4.92 -0.92
N LYS A 140 -12.63 5.85 -1.49
CA LYS A 140 -12.33 7.14 -0.86
C LYS A 140 -13.60 7.96 -0.61
N GLN A 141 -14.45 8.09 -1.63
CA GLN A 141 -15.74 8.78 -1.51
C GLN A 141 -16.63 8.06 -0.50
N TYR A 142 -16.68 6.73 -0.56
CA TYR A 142 -17.45 5.92 0.37
C TYR A 142 -17.00 6.14 1.83
N LEU A 143 -15.69 6.14 2.09
CA LEU A 143 -15.12 6.43 3.41
C LEU A 143 -15.49 7.83 3.88
N SER A 144 -15.33 8.84 3.04
CA SER A 144 -15.67 10.23 3.37
C SER A 144 -17.15 10.38 3.76
N MET A 145 -18.07 9.68 3.09
CA MET A 145 -19.50 9.70 3.41
C MET A 145 -19.86 8.90 4.66
N ASN A 146 -19.03 7.96 5.09
CA ASN A 146 -19.28 7.06 6.22
C ASN A 146 -18.40 7.33 7.44
N GLY A 147 -17.96 8.58 7.64
CA GLY A 147 -17.16 8.98 8.81
C GLY A 147 -15.73 8.46 8.77
N GLU A 148 -15.15 8.40 7.59
CA GLU A 148 -13.74 8.09 7.30
C GLU A 148 -13.33 6.63 7.58
N LYS A 149 -14.22 5.76 8.01
CA LYS A 149 -13.98 4.33 8.27
C LYS A 149 -15.20 3.49 7.99
N VAL A 150 -14.99 2.18 7.89
CA VAL A 150 -16.08 1.20 7.75
C VAL A 150 -16.02 0.17 8.88
N ASP A 151 -17.17 -0.49 9.13
CA ASP A 151 -17.21 -1.65 10.01
C ASP A 151 -16.46 -2.84 9.42
N LEU A 152 -16.15 -3.81 10.28
CA LEU A 152 -15.34 -4.97 9.90
C LEU A 152 -16.00 -5.81 8.80
N GLN A 153 -17.34 -5.97 8.84
CA GLN A 153 -18.06 -6.78 7.87
C GLN A 153 -18.01 -6.16 6.47
N THR A 154 -18.29 -4.86 6.39
CA THR A 154 -18.22 -4.09 5.13
C THR A 154 -16.79 -4.11 4.57
N GLY A 155 -15.79 -3.85 5.41
CA GLY A 155 -14.41 -3.84 4.96
C GLY A 155 -13.93 -5.21 4.48
N MET A 156 -14.22 -6.29 5.19
CA MET A 156 -13.89 -7.65 4.76
C MET A 156 -14.62 -8.06 3.48
N TYR A 157 -15.87 -7.59 3.29
CA TYR A 157 -16.58 -7.80 2.02
C TYR A 157 -15.83 -7.15 0.86
N ILE A 158 -15.46 -5.87 0.99
CA ILE A 158 -14.72 -5.14 -0.06
C ILE A 158 -13.43 -5.86 -0.40
N ILE A 159 -12.63 -6.21 0.62
CA ILE A 159 -11.33 -6.85 0.42
C ILE A 159 -11.48 -8.22 -0.24
N ASN A 160 -12.36 -9.08 0.26
CA ASN A 160 -12.53 -10.43 -0.26
C ASN A 160 -13.04 -10.46 -1.71
N ASN A 161 -13.73 -9.41 -2.16
CA ASN A 161 -14.14 -9.27 -3.56
C ASN A 161 -13.04 -8.63 -4.44
N LEU A 162 -12.09 -7.89 -3.85
CA LEU A 162 -10.96 -7.29 -4.57
C LEU A 162 -9.78 -8.26 -4.76
N LEU A 163 -9.48 -9.08 -3.76
CA LEU A 163 -8.31 -9.97 -3.76
C LEU A 163 -8.25 -10.91 -4.97
N PRO A 164 -9.35 -11.55 -5.43
CA PRO A 164 -9.32 -12.40 -6.62
C PRO A 164 -8.90 -11.65 -7.89
N ALA A 165 -9.33 -10.39 -8.04
CA ALA A 165 -8.94 -9.55 -9.17
C ALA A 165 -7.43 -9.26 -9.14
N LEU A 166 -6.91 -8.86 -7.98
CA LEU A 166 -5.48 -8.60 -7.81
C LEU A 166 -4.63 -9.86 -8.03
N GLN A 167 -5.11 -11.03 -7.58
CA GLN A 167 -4.45 -12.31 -7.82
C GLN A 167 -4.36 -12.62 -9.32
N GLN A 168 -5.42 -12.37 -10.09
CA GLN A 168 -5.40 -12.56 -11.55
C GLN A 168 -4.41 -11.62 -12.24
N VAL A 169 -4.31 -10.36 -11.79
CA VAL A 169 -3.31 -9.40 -12.29
C VAL A 169 -1.90 -9.94 -12.09
N HIS A 170 -1.58 -10.42 -10.88
CA HIS A 170 -0.27 -10.97 -10.55
C HIS A 170 0.04 -12.25 -11.33
N GLN A 171 -0.95 -13.13 -11.51
CA GLN A 171 -0.83 -14.33 -12.35
C GLN A 171 -0.58 -13.99 -13.82
N GLY A 172 -1.11 -12.86 -14.30
CA GLY A 172 -0.85 -12.30 -15.62
C GLY A 172 0.55 -11.66 -15.78
N GLY A 173 1.36 -11.66 -14.70
CA GLY A 173 2.71 -11.08 -14.67
C GLY A 173 2.72 -9.55 -14.53
N LEU A 174 1.62 -8.92 -14.16
CA LEU A 174 1.51 -7.48 -13.96
C LEU A 174 1.47 -7.13 -12.47
N ILE A 175 1.96 -5.95 -12.13
CA ILE A 175 1.87 -5.34 -10.80
C ILE A 175 1.12 -4.02 -10.95
N HIS A 176 0.12 -3.79 -10.11
CA HIS A 176 -0.77 -2.64 -10.22
C HIS A 176 -0.09 -1.31 -9.87
N ARG A 177 0.68 -1.28 -8.77
CA ARG A 177 1.52 -0.18 -8.27
C ARG A 177 0.80 1.10 -7.82
N ASP A 178 -0.52 1.15 -7.92
CA ASP A 178 -1.32 2.29 -7.47
C ASP A 178 -2.60 1.87 -6.72
N ILE A 179 -2.50 0.83 -5.89
CA ILE A 179 -3.63 0.42 -5.05
C ILE A 179 -3.83 1.47 -3.95
N SER A 180 -5.05 2.01 -3.88
CA SER A 180 -5.45 3.00 -2.88
C SER A 180 -6.98 3.13 -2.89
N PRO A 181 -7.58 3.81 -1.93
CA PRO A 181 -9.02 4.06 -1.92
C PRO A 181 -9.56 4.80 -3.16
N ASP A 182 -8.73 5.55 -3.87
CA ASP A 182 -9.12 6.23 -5.11
C ASP A 182 -9.34 5.25 -6.26
N ASN A 183 -8.60 4.13 -6.28
CA ASN A 183 -8.59 3.16 -7.39
C ASN A 183 -9.38 1.88 -7.08
N ILE A 184 -10.18 1.89 -6.02
CA ILE A 184 -11.13 0.83 -5.68
C ILE A 184 -12.54 1.41 -5.81
N PHE A 185 -13.36 0.84 -6.68
CA PHE A 185 -14.71 1.33 -6.95
C PHE A 185 -15.76 0.37 -6.39
N ILE A 186 -16.74 0.92 -5.73
CA ILE A 186 -17.89 0.19 -5.18
C ILE A 186 -19.09 0.52 -6.04
N CYS A 187 -19.55 -0.45 -6.81
CA CYS A 187 -20.68 -0.30 -7.69
C CYS A 187 -22.02 -0.32 -6.92
N THR A 188 -23.06 0.23 -7.53
CA THR A 188 -24.42 0.26 -6.95
C THR A 188 -25.00 -1.13 -6.74
N ASP A 189 -24.56 -2.13 -7.50
CA ASP A 189 -24.89 -3.55 -7.30
C ASP A 189 -24.03 -4.24 -6.25
N SER A 190 -23.19 -3.47 -5.52
CA SER A 190 -22.22 -3.93 -4.54
C SER A 190 -21.02 -4.71 -5.11
N SER A 191 -20.87 -4.81 -6.41
CA SER A 191 -19.63 -5.33 -6.99
C SER A 191 -18.46 -4.39 -6.74
N ILE A 192 -17.26 -4.97 -6.60
CA ILE A 192 -16.03 -4.20 -6.34
C ILE A 192 -15.16 -4.29 -7.58
N LYS A 193 -14.71 -3.13 -8.06
CA LYS A 193 -13.87 -3.02 -9.24
C LYS A 193 -12.54 -2.35 -8.91
N LEU A 194 -11.46 -2.89 -9.45
CA LEU A 194 -10.14 -2.27 -9.44
C LEU A 194 -10.01 -1.40 -10.69
N LEU A 195 -9.68 -0.12 -10.47
CA LEU A 195 -9.46 0.87 -11.51
C LEU A 195 -7.96 1.07 -11.75
N ASP A 196 -7.62 1.72 -12.82
CA ASP A 196 -6.32 2.34 -13.17
C ASP A 196 -5.07 1.59 -12.72
N PHE A 197 -4.40 0.95 -13.64
CA PHE A 197 -3.09 0.35 -13.40
C PHE A 197 -2.00 1.43 -13.49
N GLY A 198 -1.18 1.56 -12.45
CA GLY A 198 -0.18 2.62 -12.30
C GLY A 198 0.99 2.60 -13.28
N ALA A 199 0.96 1.79 -14.35
CA ALA A 199 2.06 1.65 -15.31
C ALA A 199 2.45 2.99 -15.97
N ALA A 200 1.50 3.91 -16.16
CA ALA A 200 1.77 5.25 -16.69
C ALA A 200 2.67 6.10 -15.80
N LYS A 201 2.79 5.75 -14.51
CA LYS A 201 3.59 6.51 -13.53
C LYS A 201 5.06 6.11 -13.49
N GLU A 202 5.47 5.04 -14.14
CA GLU A 202 6.77 4.39 -13.90
C GLU A 202 7.95 4.96 -14.63
N THR A 203 7.77 5.87 -15.52
CA THR A 203 8.84 6.16 -16.44
C THR A 203 9.17 7.62 -16.54
N VAL A 204 9.26 8.21 -15.42
CA VAL A 204 10.20 9.30 -15.30
C VAL A 204 11.55 8.64 -15.04
N ASP A 205 12.37 8.57 -16.08
CA ASP A 205 13.78 8.22 -15.93
C ASP A 205 14.37 9.14 -14.87
N LEU A 206 14.69 8.57 -13.69
CA LEU A 206 15.35 9.28 -12.58
C LEU A 206 16.74 9.83 -12.94
N LYS A 207 17.10 9.83 -14.23
CA LYS A 207 18.32 10.45 -14.73
C LYS A 207 18.21 11.96 -14.86
N ASP A 208 17.00 12.50 -14.96
CA ASP A 208 16.75 13.95 -14.97
C ASP A 208 15.92 14.34 -13.75
N GLN A 209 16.57 15.02 -12.82
CA GLN A 209 16.15 15.37 -11.45
C GLN A 209 14.94 16.30 -11.31
N THR A 210 14.01 16.37 -12.23
CA THR A 210 12.97 17.41 -12.23
C THR A 210 11.51 16.96 -12.40
N VAL A 211 11.23 15.66 -12.48
CA VAL A 211 9.83 15.22 -12.57
C VAL A 211 9.40 14.53 -11.29
N SER A 212 8.55 15.20 -10.53
CA SER A 212 7.94 14.68 -9.31
C SER A 212 7.11 13.44 -9.63
N VAL A 213 7.58 12.28 -9.23
CA VAL A 213 6.75 11.07 -9.19
C VAL A 213 5.68 11.33 -8.14
N ILE A 214 4.43 11.56 -8.57
CA ILE A 214 3.31 11.72 -7.65
C ILE A 214 2.94 10.33 -7.12
N LEU A 215 3.63 9.91 -6.08
CA LEU A 215 3.29 8.71 -5.33
C LEU A 215 2.13 9.02 -4.37
N LYS A 216 1.24 8.07 -4.18
CA LYS A 216 0.13 8.24 -3.24
C LYS A 216 0.64 8.17 -1.81
N HIS A 217 0.61 9.31 -1.17
CA HIS A 217 1.04 9.51 0.22
C HIS A 217 0.38 8.48 1.15
N GLY A 218 1.20 7.80 1.96
CA GLY A 218 0.76 6.78 2.91
C GLY A 218 0.48 5.40 2.32
N PHE A 219 0.25 5.27 1.00
CA PHE A 219 -0.04 3.99 0.35
C PHE A 219 1.16 3.40 -0.38
N ALA A 220 2.04 4.24 -0.92
CA ALA A 220 3.20 3.79 -1.68
C ALA A 220 4.25 3.12 -0.78
N PRO A 221 4.72 1.88 -1.10
CA PRO A 221 5.79 1.22 -0.38
C PRO A 221 7.16 1.84 -0.65
N PRO A 222 8.18 1.55 0.20
CA PRO A 222 9.50 2.17 0.10
C PRO A 222 10.18 1.97 -1.27
N GLU A 223 10.01 0.80 -1.88
CA GLU A 223 10.61 0.47 -3.17
C GLU A 223 10.13 1.38 -4.31
N GLN A 224 8.94 1.98 -4.22
CA GLN A 224 8.46 2.93 -5.22
C GLN A 224 9.18 4.28 -5.19
N TYR A 225 9.90 4.57 -4.12
CA TYR A 225 10.76 5.76 -3.99
C TYR A 225 12.21 5.51 -4.43
N MET A 226 12.55 4.27 -4.81
CA MET A 226 13.92 3.88 -5.11
C MET A 226 14.11 3.64 -6.62
N SER A 227 15.16 4.21 -7.21
CA SER A 227 15.44 4.15 -8.66
C SER A 227 15.80 2.77 -9.21
N LYS A 228 16.15 1.80 -8.36
CA LYS A 228 16.63 0.46 -8.77
C LYS A 228 15.91 -0.67 -8.04
N ALA A 229 14.76 -0.38 -7.47
CA ALA A 229 14.00 -1.39 -6.74
C ALA A 229 13.32 -2.38 -7.70
N GLN A 230 13.16 -3.60 -7.22
CA GLN A 230 12.34 -4.61 -7.89
C GLN A 230 10.90 -4.51 -7.37
N PHE A 231 9.95 -4.57 -8.29
CA PHE A 231 8.53 -4.61 -7.97
C PHE A 231 8.02 -6.06 -8.09
N GLY A 232 7.05 -6.39 -7.26
CA GLY A 232 6.42 -7.70 -7.25
C GLY A 232 5.09 -7.66 -6.51
N PRO A 233 4.43 -8.81 -6.32
CA PRO A 233 3.17 -8.89 -5.59
C PRO A 233 3.21 -8.19 -4.21
N TRP A 234 4.34 -8.23 -3.53
CA TRP A 234 4.58 -7.54 -2.25
C TRP A 234 4.40 -6.03 -2.30
N THR A 235 4.61 -5.41 -3.47
CA THR A 235 4.41 -3.97 -3.69
C THR A 235 2.92 -3.61 -3.56
N ASP A 236 2.06 -4.35 -4.25
CA ASP A 236 0.61 -4.17 -4.20
C ASP A 236 0.03 -4.61 -2.85
N ILE A 237 0.59 -5.66 -2.24
CA ILE A 237 0.18 -6.13 -0.91
C ILE A 237 0.43 -5.06 0.16
N TYR A 238 1.56 -4.33 0.09
CA TYR A 238 1.78 -3.20 0.99
C TYR A 238 0.70 -2.12 0.80
N ALA A 239 0.46 -1.70 -0.42
CA ALA A 239 -0.52 -0.66 -0.75
C ALA A 239 -1.95 -1.07 -0.35
N LEU A 240 -2.30 -2.35 -0.55
CA LEU A 240 -3.56 -2.91 -0.08
C LEU A 240 -3.62 -2.96 1.46
N GLY A 241 -2.55 -3.38 2.14
CA GLY A 241 -2.43 -3.33 3.59
C GLY A 241 -2.65 -1.92 4.14
N ALA A 242 -2.04 -0.90 3.51
CA ALA A 242 -2.24 0.51 3.84
C ALA A 242 -3.69 0.98 3.60
N THR A 243 -4.33 0.48 2.53
CA THR A 243 -5.75 0.74 2.25
C THR A 243 -6.65 0.13 3.32
N VAL A 244 -6.38 -1.12 3.73
CA VAL A 244 -7.11 -1.81 4.80
C VAL A 244 -6.91 -1.12 6.15
N TYR A 245 -5.68 -0.69 6.45
CA TYR A 245 -5.36 0.11 7.62
C TYR A 245 -6.21 1.38 7.66
N ARG A 246 -6.20 2.18 6.58
CA ARG A 246 -7.00 3.41 6.44
C ARG A 246 -8.50 3.14 6.60
N MET A 247 -8.98 2.08 5.98
CA MET A 247 -10.38 1.71 5.96
C MET A 247 -10.93 1.34 7.34
N PHE A 248 -10.16 0.62 8.16
CA PHE A 248 -10.59 0.18 9.48
C PHE A 248 -10.28 1.18 10.61
N THR A 249 -9.23 1.97 10.46
CA THR A 249 -8.83 2.92 11.51
C THR A 249 -9.37 4.34 11.30
N GLY A 250 -9.69 4.71 10.05
CA GLY A 250 -10.01 6.08 9.69
C GLY A 250 -8.79 7.01 9.61
N ILE A 251 -7.57 6.49 9.80
CA ILE A 251 -6.33 7.28 9.88
C ILE A 251 -5.44 6.97 8.68
N MET A 252 -4.92 8.02 8.03
CA MET A 252 -3.91 7.86 6.97
C MET A 252 -2.62 7.28 7.56
N PRO A 253 -2.10 6.16 7.04
CA PRO A 253 -0.84 5.62 7.53
C PRO A 253 0.34 6.56 7.24
N MET A 254 1.38 6.47 8.08
CA MET A 254 2.63 7.18 7.86
C MET A 254 3.29 6.77 6.54
N GLU A 255 3.97 7.72 5.90
CA GLU A 255 4.77 7.42 4.71
C GLU A 255 5.83 6.37 4.97
N SER A 256 5.94 5.45 4.01
CA SER A 256 6.86 4.32 4.10
C SER A 256 8.33 4.73 4.25
N VAL A 257 8.74 5.81 3.58
CA VAL A 257 10.13 6.33 3.65
C VAL A 257 10.47 6.81 5.07
N GLY A 258 9.55 7.52 5.74
CA GLY A 258 9.73 7.93 7.13
C GLY A 258 9.86 6.73 8.08
N ARG A 259 9.08 5.67 7.83
CA ARG A 259 9.10 4.43 8.60
C ARG A 259 10.41 3.64 8.45
N MET A 260 11.15 3.81 7.34
CA MET A 260 12.47 3.19 7.19
C MET A 260 13.49 3.70 8.22
N VAL A 261 13.32 4.94 8.70
CA VAL A 261 14.19 5.53 9.71
C VAL A 261 13.72 5.15 11.11
N THR A 262 12.43 5.31 11.37
CA THR A 262 11.81 4.97 12.66
C THR A 262 10.38 4.54 12.41
N ASP A 263 10.10 3.25 12.59
CA ASP A 263 8.75 2.73 12.40
C ASP A 263 7.92 2.92 13.68
N THR A 264 7.09 3.93 13.66
CA THR A 264 6.16 4.28 14.74
C THR A 264 4.71 4.12 14.31
N LEU A 265 4.44 3.32 13.26
CA LEU A 265 3.08 3.08 12.81
C LEU A 265 2.26 2.42 13.94
N PRO A 266 1.19 3.07 14.43
CA PRO A 266 0.35 2.48 15.46
C PRO A 266 -0.30 1.19 14.97
N GLN A 267 -0.39 0.20 15.83
CA GLN A 267 -1.13 -1.01 15.48
C GLN A 267 -2.62 -0.67 15.28
N PRO A 268 -3.28 -1.24 14.25
CA PRO A 268 -4.70 -0.98 13.97
C PRO A 268 -5.61 -1.17 15.19
N ARG A 269 -5.36 -2.18 16.04
CA ARG A 269 -6.14 -2.45 17.23
C ARG A 269 -6.03 -1.39 18.33
N PHE A 270 -4.96 -0.61 18.39
CA PHE A 270 -4.87 0.52 19.32
C PHE A 270 -5.80 1.66 18.91
N LEU A 271 -6.06 1.79 17.61
CA LEU A 271 -6.91 2.82 17.05
C LEU A 271 -8.37 2.36 16.95
N ASN A 272 -8.59 1.07 16.72
CA ASN A 272 -9.89 0.44 16.66
C ASN A 272 -9.86 -0.94 17.35
N PRO A 273 -10.26 -1.04 18.64
CA PRO A 273 -10.23 -2.30 19.39
C PRO A 273 -11.13 -3.42 18.87
N GLU A 274 -12.09 -3.10 17.99
CA GLU A 274 -12.96 -4.09 17.34
C GLU A 274 -12.22 -4.98 16.34
N ILE A 275 -11.03 -4.56 15.88
CA ILE A 275 -10.22 -5.32 14.93
C ILE A 275 -9.68 -6.57 15.61
N PRO A 276 -9.97 -7.80 15.12
CA PRO A 276 -9.40 -9.04 15.62
C PRO A 276 -7.86 -9.06 15.54
N GLN A 277 -7.20 -9.80 16.43
CA GLN A 277 -5.74 -9.87 16.47
C GLN A 277 -5.16 -10.34 15.12
N TYR A 278 -5.74 -11.37 14.52
CA TYR A 278 -5.25 -11.91 13.25
C TYR A 278 -5.31 -10.91 12.10
N ILE A 279 -6.34 -10.05 12.04
CA ILE A 279 -6.44 -8.97 11.04
C ILE A 279 -5.40 -7.88 11.35
N ASN A 280 -5.22 -7.50 12.62
CA ASN A 280 -4.17 -6.58 13.03
C ASN A 280 -2.79 -7.06 12.56
N ASP A 281 -2.46 -8.32 12.82
CA ASP A 281 -1.18 -8.90 12.49
C ASP A 281 -0.98 -9.02 10.97
N ALA A 282 -2.04 -9.38 10.24
CA ALA A 282 -2.02 -9.43 8.78
C ALA A 282 -1.75 -8.04 8.16
N ILE A 283 -2.42 -6.98 8.65
CA ILE A 283 -2.20 -5.61 8.20
C ILE A 283 -0.76 -5.18 8.48
N MET A 284 -0.27 -5.38 9.71
CA MET A 284 1.08 -4.99 10.10
C MET A 284 2.15 -5.72 9.27
N LYS A 285 1.97 -7.02 9.02
CA LYS A 285 2.86 -7.81 8.17
C LYS A 285 2.82 -7.35 6.71
N ALA A 286 1.64 -7.10 6.14
CA ALA A 286 1.51 -6.56 4.79
C ALA A 286 2.22 -5.23 4.63
N MET A 287 2.17 -4.36 5.66
CA MET A 287 2.79 -3.05 5.70
C MET A 287 4.23 -3.05 6.25
N ALA A 288 4.88 -4.19 6.42
CA ALA A 288 6.27 -4.23 6.82
C ALA A 288 7.15 -3.42 5.86
N VAL A 289 8.11 -2.65 6.40
CA VAL A 289 8.96 -1.76 5.60
C VAL A 289 9.87 -2.57 4.68
N LYS A 290 10.39 -3.70 5.16
CA LYS A 290 11.25 -4.59 4.38
C LYS A 290 10.39 -5.57 3.57
N VAL A 291 10.77 -5.77 2.32
CA VAL A 291 10.07 -6.66 1.39
C VAL A 291 10.03 -8.10 1.90
N GLU A 292 11.14 -8.58 2.46
CA GLU A 292 11.29 -9.95 2.98
C GLU A 292 10.36 -10.28 4.14
N ASP A 293 9.90 -9.26 4.87
CA ASP A 293 9.00 -9.42 6.02
C ASP A 293 7.50 -9.40 5.62
N ARG A 294 7.18 -9.13 4.33
CA ARG A 294 5.81 -9.05 3.82
C ARG A 294 5.29 -10.40 3.36
N PHE A 295 4.02 -10.42 2.99
CA PHE A 295 3.47 -11.50 2.17
C PHE A 295 3.98 -11.37 0.73
N HIS A 296 4.29 -12.50 0.09
CA HIS A 296 4.75 -12.56 -1.29
C HIS A 296 3.65 -13.00 -2.27
N SER A 297 2.49 -13.40 -1.76
CA SER A 297 1.32 -13.74 -2.56
C SER A 297 0.04 -13.14 -1.96
N VAL A 298 -0.91 -12.80 -2.84
CA VAL A 298 -2.25 -12.34 -2.45
C VAL A 298 -2.98 -13.43 -1.66
N GLU A 299 -2.77 -14.69 -2.01
CA GLU A 299 -3.38 -15.84 -1.34
C GLU A 299 -2.96 -15.94 0.13
N ASP A 300 -1.66 -15.77 0.44
CA ASP A 300 -1.17 -15.82 1.82
C ASP A 300 -1.70 -14.64 2.64
N PHE A 301 -1.79 -13.45 2.04
CA PHE A 301 -2.41 -12.30 2.70
C PHE A 301 -3.90 -12.54 2.98
N GLN A 302 -4.63 -13.13 2.02
CA GLN A 302 -6.05 -13.48 2.19
C GLN A 302 -6.26 -14.49 3.33
N LYS A 303 -5.45 -15.56 3.38
CA LYS A 303 -5.50 -16.55 4.47
C LYS A 303 -5.28 -15.91 5.83
N ALA A 304 -4.30 -15.01 5.92
CA ALA A 304 -4.01 -14.28 7.16
C ALA A 304 -5.19 -13.38 7.58
N LEU A 305 -5.78 -12.62 6.63
CA LEU A 305 -6.95 -11.78 6.87
C LEU A 305 -8.20 -12.58 7.31
N ASN A 306 -8.32 -13.83 6.87
CA ASN A 306 -9.41 -14.73 7.25
C ASN A 306 -9.11 -15.55 8.52
N GLY A 307 -7.91 -15.42 9.09
CA GLY A 307 -7.49 -16.16 10.29
C GLY A 307 -7.16 -17.63 10.04
N GLU A 308 -7.05 -18.06 8.78
CA GLU A 308 -6.79 -19.46 8.41
C GLU A 308 -5.37 -19.89 8.78
N GLU A 309 -4.40 -19.00 8.72
CA GLU A 309 -3.00 -19.25 9.10
C GLU A 309 -2.87 -19.59 10.60
N GLN A 310 -3.71 -19.00 11.47
CA GLN A 310 -3.76 -19.34 12.89
C GLN A 310 -4.39 -20.73 13.14
N ASP A 311 -5.35 -21.11 12.31
CA ASP A 311 -6.04 -22.40 12.46
C ASP A 311 -5.11 -23.57 12.09
N ASP A 312 -4.30 -23.42 11.06
CA ASP A 312 -3.30 -24.41 10.67
C ASP A 312 -2.15 -24.51 11.69
N THR A 313 -1.72 -23.41 12.25
CA THR A 313 -0.75 -23.40 13.36
C THR A 313 -1.32 -24.08 14.60
N LYS A 314 -2.57 -23.80 14.98
CA LYS A 314 -3.26 -24.47 16.08
C LYS A 314 -3.44 -25.98 15.83
N LYS A 315 -3.78 -26.37 14.59
CA LYS A 315 -3.87 -27.79 14.20
C LYS A 315 -2.50 -28.47 14.27
N MET A 316 -1.44 -27.81 13.85
CA MET A 316 -0.08 -28.32 13.94
C MET A 316 0.39 -28.46 15.39
N ILE A 317 0.15 -27.46 16.25
CA ILE A 317 0.45 -27.53 17.69
C ILE A 317 -0.34 -28.66 18.34
N ARG A 318 -1.64 -28.80 18.04
CA ARG A 318 -2.45 -29.92 18.54
C ARG A 318 -1.86 -31.29 18.14
N LYS A 319 -1.43 -31.44 16.87
CA LYS A 319 -0.76 -32.67 16.40
C LYS A 319 0.54 -32.93 17.17
N ILE A 320 1.38 -31.91 17.38
CA ILE A 320 2.63 -32.01 18.13
C ILE A 320 2.34 -32.41 19.58
N VAL A 321 1.37 -31.78 20.25
CA VAL A 321 0.98 -32.11 21.63
C VAL A 321 0.47 -33.55 21.73
N ILE A 322 -0.37 -34.00 20.79
CA ILE A 322 -0.89 -35.39 20.78
C ILE A 322 0.23 -36.42 20.60
N ILE A 323 1.28 -36.09 19.84
CA ILE A 323 2.42 -36.99 19.63
C ILE A 323 3.40 -36.95 20.79
N CYS A 324 3.72 -35.77 21.31
CA CYS A 324 4.76 -35.58 22.32
C CYS A 324 4.27 -35.88 23.74
N ALA A 325 2.99 -35.66 24.06
CA ALA A 325 2.48 -35.92 25.42
C ALA A 325 2.62 -37.39 25.87
N PRO A 326 2.26 -38.41 25.05
CA PRO A 326 2.45 -39.79 25.48
C PRO A 326 3.93 -40.20 25.59
N ILE A 327 4.81 -39.63 24.78
CA ILE A 327 6.25 -39.88 24.83
C ILE A 327 6.83 -39.30 26.12
N LEU A 328 6.41 -38.09 26.49
CA LEU A 328 6.82 -37.46 27.75
C LEU A 328 6.32 -38.26 28.99
N CYS A 329 5.05 -38.69 28.95
CA CYS A 329 4.48 -39.54 30.00
C CYS A 329 5.22 -40.87 30.13
N ALA A 330 5.57 -41.51 29.00
CA ALA A 330 6.35 -42.77 29.04
C ALA A 330 7.75 -42.56 29.61
N ALA A 331 8.42 -41.45 29.24
CA ALA A 331 9.74 -41.11 29.79
C ALA A 331 9.69 -40.87 31.33
N ILE A 332 8.65 -40.16 31.80
CA ILE A 332 8.46 -39.95 33.25
C ILE A 332 8.21 -41.28 33.96
N LEU A 333 7.37 -42.17 33.38
CA LEU A 333 7.11 -43.50 33.93
C LEU A 333 8.38 -44.34 34.03
N VAL A 334 9.23 -44.30 33.01
CA VAL A 334 10.54 -44.99 33.01
C VAL A 334 11.45 -44.41 34.11
N CYS A 335 11.52 -43.11 34.28
CA CYS A 335 12.31 -42.47 35.34
C CYS A 335 11.81 -42.85 36.75
N VAL A 336 10.48 -42.91 36.96
CA VAL A 336 9.88 -43.33 38.21
C VAL A 336 10.19 -44.82 38.50
N LEU A 337 10.08 -45.69 37.49
CA LEU A 337 10.42 -47.10 37.60
C LEU A 337 11.89 -47.31 37.95
N ILE A 338 12.81 -46.59 37.33
CA ILE A 338 14.24 -46.64 37.66
C ILE A 338 14.48 -46.13 39.07
N GLY A 339 13.79 -45.09 39.54
CA GLY A 339 13.87 -44.55 40.91
C GLY A 339 13.38 -45.54 41.96
N VAL A 340 12.28 -46.26 41.66
CA VAL A 340 11.71 -47.24 42.55
C VAL A 340 12.60 -48.54 42.65
N LEU A 341 13.07 -49.02 41.47
CA LEU A 341 13.96 -50.19 41.43
C LEU A 341 15.39 -49.92 41.93
N GLY A 342 15.83 -48.64 41.88
CA GLY A 342 17.14 -48.23 42.44
C GLY A 342 17.20 -48.09 43.92
N ASN A 343 16.03 -47.99 44.60
CA ASN A 343 15.98 -47.81 46.06
C ASN A 343 16.05 -49.13 46.89
N ASP A 344 15.93 -50.27 46.20
CA ASP A 344 15.98 -51.61 46.95
C ASP A 344 17.40 -52.21 47.19
N ARG A 345 18.45 -51.42 46.82
CA ARG A 345 19.85 -51.94 46.94
C ARG A 345 20.71 -51.21 47.98
N LYS A 346 20.17 -50.72 49.08
CA LYS A 346 20.97 -50.29 50.24
C LYS A 346 20.39 -50.82 51.55
N LYS A 347 20.81 -52.05 51.94
CA LYS A 347 20.84 -52.43 53.34
C LYS A 347 22.23 -52.16 53.93
N PRO A 348 22.32 -51.55 55.11
CA PRO A 348 23.62 -51.19 55.71
C PRO A 348 24.27 -52.36 56.31
N ASN A 349 25.57 -52.59 56.06
CA ASN A 349 26.38 -53.50 56.81
C ASN A 349 27.24 -52.67 57.74
N THR A 350 26.96 -52.87 59.07
CA THR A 350 27.75 -52.37 60.18
C THR A 350 29.01 -53.18 60.30
N ASN A 351 30.20 -52.60 60.30
CA ASN A 351 31.25 -52.99 61.22
C ASN A 351 32.31 -51.89 61.41
N LYS A 352 32.73 -51.86 62.69
CA LYS A 352 33.62 -50.95 63.36
C LYS A 352 35.07 -51.00 62.87
N GLY A 353 35.76 -49.89 63.02
CA GLY A 353 37.23 -49.90 63.12
C GLY A 353 37.82 -48.50 62.88
N ASN A 354 38.09 -47.85 63.95
CA ASN A 354 39.05 -46.84 64.35
C ASN A 354 40.06 -46.27 63.34
N GLU A 355 40.20 -44.99 63.55
CA GLU A 355 41.42 -44.18 63.72
C GLU A 355 41.93 -43.34 62.58
N THR A 356 41.96 -42.09 62.98
CA THR A 356 42.95 -40.96 62.79
C THR A 356 43.14 -40.33 61.44
N SER A 357 42.65 -39.12 61.38
CA SER A 357 43.32 -37.81 61.46
C SER A 357 43.95 -37.29 60.21
N TYR A 358 43.74 -35.98 60.14
CA TYR A 358 44.37 -34.88 59.41
C TYR A 358 43.73 -34.45 58.07
N LEU A 359 43.01 -33.37 58.23
CA LEU A 359 43.30 -31.98 57.76
C LEU A 359 43.58 -31.84 56.23
N ALA A 360 42.84 -31.19 55.59
CA ALA A 360 42.63 -29.78 55.27
C ALA A 360 42.03 -29.64 53.86
N LYS A 361 40.98 -28.92 53.85
CA LYS A 361 40.85 -27.59 53.29
C LYS A 361 40.63 -27.52 51.78
N GLU A 362 39.47 -26.98 51.51
CA GLU A 362 39.17 -25.81 50.63
C GLU A 362 39.28 -26.06 49.14
N LYS A 363 38.44 -25.62 48.28
CA LYS A 363 37.39 -24.59 48.19
C LYS A 363 36.60 -24.94 46.94
N GLU A 364 35.33 -24.88 46.94
CA GLU A 364 34.42 -23.89 46.32
C GLU A 364 35.05 -22.96 45.30
N THR A 365 34.41 -22.84 44.13
CA THR A 365 33.78 -21.60 43.66
C THR A 365 33.45 -21.80 42.17
N THR A 366 32.18 -21.88 41.74
CA THR A 366 31.29 -20.74 41.39
C THR A 366 31.87 -19.72 40.41
N THR A 367 31.29 -19.67 39.24
CA THR A 367 30.53 -18.59 38.61
C THR A 367 31.20 -17.23 38.31
N GLU A 368 30.72 -16.69 37.17
CA GLU A 368 30.63 -15.26 36.76
C GLU A 368 31.89 -14.66 36.18
N ALA A 369 31.73 -14.25 34.91
CA ALA A 369 31.11 -13.03 34.38
C ALA A 369 32.03 -11.82 34.34
N VAL A 370 31.99 -11.16 33.25
CA VAL A 370 31.92 -9.70 33.05
C VAL A 370 33.22 -8.89 32.95
N ALA A 371 33.26 -8.23 31.82
CA ALA A 371 33.56 -6.79 31.57
C ALA A 371 35.01 -6.26 31.61
N ALA A 372 35.26 -5.55 30.55
CA ALA A 372 35.81 -4.20 30.44
C ALA A 372 37.21 -3.93 31.02
N GLN A 373 37.96 -3.28 30.19
CA GLN A 373 38.86 -2.15 30.42
C GLN A 373 39.49 -1.78 29.07
N GLU A 374 39.24 -0.61 28.48
CA GLU A 374 39.68 0.74 28.82
C GLU A 374 41.21 0.88 28.86
N GLU A 375 41.57 2.00 28.23
CA GLU A 375 42.76 2.84 28.34
C GLU A 375 43.90 2.52 27.37
N THR A 376 44.57 3.44 26.75
CA THR A 376 44.63 4.93 26.73
C THR A 376 45.67 5.36 25.69
N THR A 377 45.48 6.58 25.16
CA THR A 377 46.46 7.62 24.80
C THR A 377 47.52 7.34 23.70
N THR A 378 47.69 8.19 22.73
CA THR A 378 48.39 9.51 22.84
C THR A 378 48.23 10.33 21.56
N GLU A 379 48.20 11.60 21.80
CA GLU A 379 48.33 12.82 21.01
C GLU A 379 49.35 12.78 19.85
N GLU A 380 49.07 13.54 18.79
CA GLU A 380 49.93 14.69 18.44
C GLU A 380 49.30 15.60 17.36
N LYS A 381 49.45 16.86 17.64
CA LYS A 381 49.18 18.14 17.03
C LYS A 381 49.70 18.33 15.60
N SER A 382 49.02 19.17 14.82
CA SER A 382 49.54 20.45 14.25
C SER A 382 48.40 21.19 13.50
N LYS A 383 48.03 22.30 13.93
CA LYS A 383 48.11 23.73 13.63
C LYS A 383 48.21 24.11 12.15
N SER A 384 47.24 24.94 11.69
CA SER A 384 47.38 26.34 11.22
C SER A 384 45.98 26.82 10.78
N GLU A 385 45.37 27.73 11.44
CA GLU A 385 45.31 29.18 11.26
C GLU A 385 45.09 29.62 9.81
N ASN A 386 43.88 30.19 9.53
CA ASN A 386 43.72 31.59 9.17
C ASN A 386 42.23 31.99 9.03
N LYS A 387 41.85 32.97 9.82
CA LYS A 387 40.76 33.95 9.68
C LYS A 387 41.45 35.32 9.37
N PRO A 388 40.77 36.41 9.10
CA PRO A 388 39.41 36.72 8.63
C PRO A 388 39.35 37.75 7.49
N LYS A 389 38.15 38.13 6.97
CA LYS A 389 37.83 39.53 6.67
C LYS A 389 36.31 39.74 6.58
N GLU A 390 35.87 40.60 7.48
CA GLU A 390 34.61 41.34 7.44
C GLU A 390 34.51 42.22 6.20
N ASN A 391 33.29 42.46 5.73
CA ASN A 391 32.84 43.82 5.42
C ASN A 391 31.32 43.94 5.52
N ASN A 392 30.94 44.88 6.33
CA ASN A 392 29.63 45.51 6.53
C ASN A 392 29.07 46.10 5.24
N THR A 393 27.75 46.09 5.07
CA THR A 393 26.97 47.36 5.00
C THR A 393 25.45 47.10 4.99
N ASN A 394 24.80 47.73 5.96
CA ASN A 394 23.52 48.44 6.02
C ASN A 394 22.19 47.79 5.52
N THR A 395 21.37 47.47 6.46
CA THR A 395 20.06 48.06 6.86
C THR A 395 19.16 48.61 5.76
N GLN A 396 17.97 47.95 5.58
CA GLN A 396 16.69 48.68 5.61
C GLN A 396 15.56 47.71 5.90
N THR A 397 14.92 47.96 7.05
CA THR A 397 13.67 47.40 7.52
C THR A 397 12.50 47.97 6.71
N VAL A 398 11.70 47.09 6.09
CA VAL A 398 10.34 47.46 5.68
C VAL A 398 9.41 46.35 6.12
N GLY A 399 8.43 46.75 6.92
CA GLY A 399 7.45 45.87 7.53
C GLY A 399 6.56 45.17 6.49
N ALA A 400 6.40 43.87 6.63
CA ALA A 400 5.40 43.11 5.92
C ALA A 400 4.15 43.01 6.79
N GLN A 401 3.10 43.68 6.33
CA GLN A 401 1.72 43.45 6.82
C GLN A 401 1.28 42.04 6.42
N ALA A 402 0.79 41.30 7.40
CA ALA A 402 0.12 40.05 7.20
C ALA A 402 -1.18 40.24 6.41
N LEU A 403 -1.29 39.60 5.26
CA LEU A 403 -2.55 39.41 4.53
C LEU A 403 -3.32 38.24 5.13
N PRO A 404 -4.65 38.34 5.27
CA PRO A 404 -5.48 37.27 5.81
C PRO A 404 -5.56 36.11 4.80
N MET A 405 -5.43 34.89 5.30
CA MET A 405 -5.69 33.64 4.59
C MET A 405 -7.15 33.60 4.11
N PRO A 406 -7.42 33.18 2.88
CA PRO A 406 -8.78 32.89 2.45
C PRO A 406 -9.26 31.59 3.10
N ALA A 407 -10.54 31.57 3.50
CA ALA A 407 -11.23 30.42 4.04
C ALA A 407 -11.18 29.24 3.05
N GLU A 408 -10.92 28.05 3.60
CA GLU A 408 -11.02 26.78 2.89
C GLU A 408 -12.48 26.52 2.48
N ASP A 409 -12.77 26.75 1.21
CA ASP A 409 -13.94 26.17 0.56
C ASP A 409 -13.55 24.76 0.09
N SER A 410 -13.97 23.77 0.84
CA SER A 410 -13.84 22.36 0.51
C SER A 410 -14.82 21.99 -0.60
N ALA A 411 -14.37 22.11 -1.85
CA ALA A 411 -15.06 21.47 -2.97
C ALA A 411 -14.66 20.00 -3.05
N PRO A 412 -15.59 19.06 -3.28
CA PRO A 412 -15.26 17.65 -3.42
C PRO A 412 -14.48 17.42 -4.72
N ILE A 413 -13.29 16.84 -4.59
CA ILE A 413 -12.47 16.38 -5.71
C ILE A 413 -13.01 15.02 -6.15
N TYR A 414 -13.50 14.93 -7.39
CA TYR A 414 -13.92 13.69 -8.03
C TYR A 414 -12.74 13.05 -8.80
N VAL A 415 -12.75 11.73 -8.86
CA VAL A 415 -11.75 10.85 -9.52
C VAL A 415 -11.71 11.03 -11.04
#